data_10231cea4cd619eed1e2934f67b8dbce
#
_entry.id   10231cea4cd619eed1e2934f67b8dbce
#
_cell.length_a   1.000
_cell.length_b   1.000
_cell.length_c   1.000
_cell.angle_alpha   90.00
_cell.angle_beta   90.00
_cell.angle_gamma   90.00
#
_symmetry.space_group_name_H-M   'P 1'
#
loop_
_entity.id
_entity.type
_entity.pdbx_description
1 polymer ?
#
loop_
_entity_poly.entity_id
_entity_poly.type
_entity_poly.pdbx_seq_one_letter_code
_entity_poly.pdbx_strand_id
1 'polypeptide(L)'
;MVMGCLAGCTSNDQTVENEKNTSETEQAESGEKTVITVARWGTDSEKEAFENIFAEFEKAHPEIDVQLDFRPWDTYWDMINVNMSGGMLPDIVSVSTQLGSKYYIPGVFEDLAPYIERDEVKTEEFAQNVMDAFTMDGKVFGFPNDISLYPLCYNKALLDESGIAYPASDNPLTFDEYYEMAKKLTKIEGNAYTQVGFADEARTAFRLQWLFPMYGGSMFDQTVNPTKITIDTPEGRKGVEAIAKMADVVAPVAEWGKSWDGGLQN
;
A
#
# COMPACT_ATOMS: atom_id res chain seq x y z
N MET A 1 -45.50 29.61 35.81
CA MET A 1 -46.70 30.09 35.11
C MET A 1 -46.89 29.08 33.98
N VAL A 2 -47.42 27.94 34.21
CA VAL A 2 -48.78 27.39 34.31
C VAL A 2 -49.64 27.70 33.07
N MET A 3 -50.13 26.61 32.53
CA MET A 3 -51.33 26.30 31.72
C MET A 3 -50.91 25.71 30.37
N GLY A 4 -51.25 24.48 29.99
CA GLY A 4 -52.36 23.60 30.29
C GLY A 4 -53.55 23.81 29.35
N CYS A 5 -53.85 22.82 28.45
CA CYS A 5 -55.17 22.47 27.91
C CYS A 5 -54.95 21.33 26.92
N LEU A 6 -55.42 20.27 27.17
CA LEU A 6 -56.42 19.22 27.12
C LEU A 6 -57.43 19.28 25.97
N ALA A 7 -57.48 18.13 25.25
CA ALA A 7 -58.60 17.32 24.82
C ALA A 7 -59.41 17.69 23.57
N GLY A 8 -59.69 16.63 22.80
CA GLY A 8 -60.73 16.57 21.80
C GLY A 8 -60.77 15.24 21.06
N CYS A 9 -61.30 14.20 21.65
CA CYS A 9 -61.79 12.99 20.96
C CYS A 9 -62.98 13.28 20.10
N THR A 10 -63.04 12.77 18.87
CA THR A 10 -64.30 12.34 18.25
C THR A 10 -64.05 11.10 17.41
N SER A 11 -64.67 10.05 17.80
CA SER A 11 -64.90 8.81 17.07
C SER A 11 -65.78 9.03 15.86
N ASN A 12 -65.45 8.43 14.74
CA ASN A 12 -66.47 8.08 13.74
C ASN A 12 -66.14 6.66 13.19
N ASP A 13 -67.10 5.79 13.48
CA ASP A 13 -67.19 4.39 13.09
C ASP A 13 -67.76 4.33 11.66
N GLN A 14 -67.03 3.71 10.73
CA GLN A 14 -67.65 3.13 9.53
C GLN A 14 -66.89 1.90 9.09
N THR A 15 -67.53 0.78 9.36
CA THR A 15 -67.30 -0.55 8.77
C THR A 15 -67.49 -0.50 7.26
N VAL A 16 -66.49 -0.96 6.53
CA VAL A 16 -66.70 -1.53 5.17
C VAL A 16 -65.81 -2.78 5.05
N GLU A 17 -66.44 -3.81 4.55
CA GLU A 17 -65.96 -5.20 4.39
C GLU A 17 -64.82 -5.34 3.35
N ASN A 18 -63.84 -6.12 3.73
CA ASN A 18 -63.33 -7.34 3.12
C ASN A 18 -63.15 -7.45 1.62
N GLU A 19 -61.92 -7.26 1.14
CA GLU A 19 -61.40 -8.11 0.06
C GLU A 19 -59.98 -8.56 0.40
N LYS A 20 -59.87 -9.87 0.51
CA LYS A 20 -58.61 -10.63 0.63
C LYS A 20 -57.83 -10.49 -0.67
N ASN A 21 -56.81 -9.68 -0.69
CA ASN A 21 -55.77 -9.78 -1.73
C ASN A 21 -54.47 -10.20 -1.06
N THR A 22 -54.20 -11.51 -1.15
CA THR A 22 -52.98 -12.14 -0.70
C THR A 22 -51.86 -11.78 -1.71
N SER A 23 -51.20 -10.67 -1.49
CA SER A 23 -49.86 -10.45 -2.04
C SER A 23 -48.88 -10.77 -0.96
N GLU A 24 -48.23 -11.91 -1.14
CA GLU A 24 -47.00 -12.25 -0.42
C GLU A 24 -45.98 -11.17 -0.74
N THR A 25 -45.91 -10.18 0.10
CA THR A 25 -44.76 -9.27 0.14
C THR A 25 -43.71 -10.03 0.93
N GLU A 26 -42.69 -10.50 0.25
CA GLU A 26 -41.42 -10.87 0.88
C GLU A 26 -40.98 -9.65 1.71
N GLN A 27 -41.21 -9.71 3.00
CA GLN A 27 -40.54 -8.85 3.96
C GLN A 27 -39.08 -9.31 3.99
N ALA A 28 -38.24 -8.66 3.20
CA ALA A 28 -36.82 -8.65 3.49
C ALA A 28 -36.68 -8.09 4.90
N GLU A 29 -36.30 -8.92 5.85
CA GLU A 29 -35.83 -8.51 7.15
C GLU A 29 -34.65 -7.59 6.91
N SER A 30 -34.85 -6.27 7.02
CA SER A 30 -33.76 -5.31 7.10
C SER A 30 -33.12 -5.43 8.49
N GLY A 31 -32.39 -6.50 8.71
CA GLY A 31 -31.46 -6.61 9.82
C GLY A 31 -30.45 -5.48 9.70
N GLU A 32 -30.10 -4.85 10.81
CA GLU A 32 -29.03 -3.85 10.87
C GLU A 32 -27.73 -4.51 10.37
N LYS A 33 -27.15 -4.00 9.30
CA LYS A 33 -25.91 -4.53 8.75
C LYS A 33 -24.75 -4.29 9.70
N THR A 34 -23.82 -5.24 9.77
CA THR A 34 -22.56 -5.04 10.44
C THR A 34 -21.70 -4.12 9.59
N VAL A 35 -21.35 -2.95 10.12
CA VAL A 35 -20.44 -2.00 9.44
C VAL A 35 -19.00 -2.40 9.72
N ILE A 36 -18.20 -2.52 8.66
CA ILE A 36 -16.75 -2.71 8.73
C ILE A 36 -16.07 -1.51 8.07
N THR A 37 -15.27 -0.79 8.86
CA THR A 37 -14.52 0.36 8.38
C THR A 37 -13.14 -0.07 7.89
N VAL A 38 -12.78 0.31 6.66
CA VAL A 38 -11.51 -0.03 6.02
C VAL A 38 -10.78 1.24 5.62
N ALA A 39 -9.55 1.43 6.07
CA ALA A 39 -8.72 2.53 5.63
C ALA A 39 -7.57 2.05 4.74
N ARG A 40 -7.37 2.75 3.63
CA ARG A 40 -6.33 2.46 2.64
C ARG A 40 -5.78 3.74 2.00
N TRP A 41 -4.52 3.66 1.57
CA TRP A 41 -3.93 4.68 0.68
C TRP A 41 -3.88 4.20 -0.77
N GLY A 42 -3.74 5.13 -1.70
CA GLY A 42 -3.47 4.85 -3.12
C GLY A 42 -3.86 5.99 -4.05
N THR A 43 -3.93 5.65 -5.33
CA THR A 43 -4.36 6.52 -6.42
C THR A 43 -5.87 6.37 -6.68
N ASP A 44 -6.46 7.29 -7.44
CA ASP A 44 -7.90 7.22 -7.76
C ASP A 44 -8.28 5.94 -8.54
N SER A 45 -7.39 5.43 -9.39
CA SER A 45 -7.63 4.17 -10.12
C SER A 45 -7.60 2.94 -9.20
N GLU A 46 -6.76 2.95 -8.17
CA GLU A 46 -6.76 1.90 -7.15
C GLU A 46 -8.02 1.97 -6.28
N LYS A 47 -8.48 3.18 -5.96
CA LYS A 47 -9.73 3.37 -5.24
C LYS A 47 -10.90 2.69 -5.92
N GLU A 48 -11.09 2.95 -7.23
CA GLU A 48 -12.14 2.33 -8.04
C GLU A 48 -12.06 0.79 -8.02
N ALA A 49 -10.85 0.24 -8.08
CA ALA A 49 -10.63 -1.20 -8.01
C ALA A 49 -11.08 -1.78 -6.65
N PHE A 50 -10.75 -1.11 -5.53
CA PHE A 50 -11.16 -1.55 -4.20
C PHE A 50 -12.66 -1.38 -3.96
N GLU A 51 -13.27 -0.30 -4.44
CA GLU A 51 -14.72 -0.11 -4.40
C GLU A 51 -15.44 -1.26 -5.11
N ASN A 52 -14.95 -1.69 -6.27
CA ASN A 52 -15.50 -2.85 -7.00
C ASN A 52 -15.32 -4.16 -6.22
N ILE A 53 -14.14 -4.40 -5.62
CA ILE A 53 -13.88 -5.60 -4.81
C ILE A 53 -14.85 -5.65 -3.63
N PHE A 54 -15.03 -4.56 -2.90
CA PHE A 54 -15.94 -4.51 -1.76
C PHE A 54 -17.40 -4.65 -2.17
N ALA A 55 -17.80 -4.07 -3.30
CA ALA A 55 -19.16 -4.27 -3.83
C ALA A 55 -19.44 -5.74 -4.18
N GLU A 56 -18.46 -6.50 -4.69
CA GLU A 56 -18.63 -7.94 -4.92
C GLU A 56 -18.64 -8.73 -3.58
N PHE A 57 -17.84 -8.31 -2.60
CA PHE A 57 -17.85 -8.90 -1.26
C PHE A 57 -19.23 -8.71 -0.59
N GLU A 58 -19.79 -7.52 -0.62
CA GLU A 58 -21.11 -7.21 -0.05
C GLU A 58 -22.25 -7.96 -0.73
N LYS A 59 -22.13 -8.28 -2.01
CA LYS A 59 -23.10 -9.15 -2.69
C LYS A 59 -23.07 -10.58 -2.15
N ALA A 60 -21.90 -11.08 -1.78
CA ALA A 60 -21.74 -12.40 -1.18
C ALA A 60 -22.09 -12.39 0.32
N HIS A 61 -21.98 -11.23 0.98
CA HIS A 61 -22.19 -11.00 2.40
C HIS A 61 -23.14 -9.82 2.62
N PRO A 62 -24.43 -9.97 2.30
CA PRO A 62 -25.40 -8.87 2.35
C PRO A 62 -25.64 -8.33 3.76
N GLU A 63 -25.24 -9.06 4.80
CA GLU A 63 -25.28 -8.65 6.20
C GLU A 63 -24.13 -7.72 6.60
N ILE A 64 -23.16 -7.47 5.70
CA ILE A 64 -22.01 -6.58 5.93
C ILE A 64 -22.13 -5.32 5.06
N ASP A 65 -21.68 -4.20 5.61
CA ASP A 65 -21.53 -2.89 4.94
C ASP A 65 -20.08 -2.44 5.09
N VAL A 66 -19.34 -2.31 3.98
CA VAL A 66 -17.92 -1.95 4.01
C VAL A 66 -17.76 -0.46 3.74
N GLN A 67 -17.27 0.28 4.72
CA GLN A 67 -17.01 1.71 4.60
C GLN A 67 -15.52 1.98 4.33
N LEU A 68 -15.20 2.34 3.09
CA LEU A 68 -13.84 2.57 2.65
C LEU A 68 -13.43 4.05 2.84
N ASP A 69 -12.45 4.31 3.70
CA ASP A 69 -11.71 5.58 3.79
C ASP A 69 -10.42 5.47 2.96
N PHE A 70 -10.46 6.00 1.75
CA PHE A 70 -9.34 5.95 0.80
C PHE A 70 -8.67 7.31 0.65
N ARG A 71 -7.36 7.37 0.88
CA ARG A 71 -6.61 8.64 0.94
C ARG A 71 -5.31 8.58 0.14
N PRO A 72 -4.76 9.73 -0.31
CA PRO A 72 -3.38 9.83 -0.73
C PRO A 72 -2.42 9.41 0.39
N TRP A 73 -1.22 8.92 0.03
CA TRP A 73 -0.22 8.37 0.94
C TRP A 73 0.03 9.25 2.18
N ASP A 74 0.37 10.54 1.98
CA ASP A 74 0.76 11.42 3.10
C ASP A 74 -0.41 11.63 4.09
N THR A 75 -1.59 11.94 3.58
CA THR A 75 -2.79 12.18 4.41
C THR A 75 -3.30 10.91 5.08
N TYR A 76 -3.05 9.74 4.48
CA TYR A 76 -3.36 8.45 5.09
C TYR A 76 -2.52 8.24 6.37
N TRP A 77 -1.20 8.40 6.27
CA TRP A 77 -0.33 8.18 7.43
C TRP A 77 -0.50 9.22 8.52
N ASP A 78 -0.84 10.45 8.17
CA ASP A 78 -1.21 11.48 9.16
C ASP A 78 -2.45 11.05 9.95
N MET A 79 -3.49 10.57 9.27
CA MET A 79 -4.71 10.05 9.88
C MET A 79 -4.43 8.83 10.76
N ILE A 80 -3.67 7.84 10.27
CA ILE A 80 -3.33 6.63 11.05
C ILE A 80 -2.59 7.00 12.34
N ASN A 81 -1.60 7.91 12.28
CA ASN A 81 -0.85 8.33 13.46
C ASN A 81 -1.74 9.01 14.52
N VAL A 82 -2.67 9.87 14.08
CA VAL A 82 -3.61 10.55 14.97
C VAL A 82 -4.59 9.56 15.59
N ASN A 83 -5.22 8.71 14.78
CA ASN A 83 -6.23 7.76 15.21
C ASN A 83 -5.65 6.67 16.13
N MET A 84 -4.43 6.20 15.84
CA MET A 84 -3.73 5.24 16.70
C MET A 84 -3.48 5.82 18.10
N SER A 85 -3.07 7.08 18.17
CA SER A 85 -2.85 7.77 19.45
C SER A 85 -4.14 7.96 20.24
N GLY A 86 -5.27 8.11 19.56
CA GLY A 86 -6.61 8.29 20.14
C GLY A 86 -7.37 6.98 20.38
N GLY A 87 -6.85 5.82 19.99
CA GLY A 87 -7.58 4.54 20.04
C GLY A 87 -8.79 4.48 19.11
N MET A 88 -8.74 5.20 17.98
CA MET A 88 -9.85 5.36 17.03
C MET A 88 -9.48 4.82 15.63
N LEU A 89 -8.65 3.79 15.57
CA LEU A 89 -8.33 3.16 14.28
C LEU A 89 -9.59 2.55 13.65
N PRO A 90 -9.70 2.57 12.32
CA PRO A 90 -10.66 1.74 11.59
C PRO A 90 -10.48 0.25 11.93
N ASP A 91 -11.51 -0.56 11.66
CA ASP A 91 -11.48 -2.01 11.92
C ASP A 91 -10.37 -2.70 11.11
N ILE A 92 -10.17 -2.27 9.88
CA ILE A 92 -9.09 -2.76 9.00
C ILE A 92 -8.28 -1.57 8.50
N VAL A 93 -6.95 -1.67 8.60
CA VAL A 93 -6.02 -0.66 8.11
C VAL A 93 -4.97 -1.28 7.21
N SER A 94 -4.62 -0.61 6.13
CA SER A 94 -3.47 -1.00 5.31
C SER A 94 -2.17 -0.59 5.97
N VAL A 95 -1.19 -1.48 5.99
CA VAL A 95 0.13 -1.23 6.57
C VAL A 95 1.21 -1.48 5.52
N SER A 96 2.08 -0.50 5.33
CA SER A 96 3.28 -0.68 4.52
C SER A 96 4.39 -1.32 5.33
N THR A 97 5.06 -2.33 4.76
CA THR A 97 6.23 -2.96 5.39
C THR A 97 7.39 -1.97 5.64
N GLN A 98 7.45 -0.85 4.91
CA GLN A 98 8.42 0.23 5.15
C GLN A 98 8.24 0.87 6.53
N LEU A 99 7.03 0.91 7.04
CA LEU A 99 6.66 1.53 8.31
C LEU A 99 6.16 0.48 9.32
N GLY A 100 6.06 -0.78 8.90
CA GLY A 100 5.35 -1.85 9.61
C GLY A 100 5.78 -2.05 11.05
N SER A 101 7.08 -2.13 11.31
CA SER A 101 7.60 -2.34 12.66
C SER A 101 7.18 -1.26 13.67
N LYS A 102 6.94 -0.03 13.20
CA LYS A 102 6.41 1.06 14.04
C LYS A 102 5.00 0.80 14.52
N TYR A 103 4.21 0.08 13.73
CA TYR A 103 2.79 -0.16 14.00
C TYR A 103 2.49 -1.52 14.64
N TYR A 104 3.45 -2.46 14.65
CA TYR A 104 3.33 -3.74 15.36
C TYR A 104 3.53 -3.57 16.87
N ILE A 105 2.80 -2.59 17.43
CA ILE A 105 2.80 -2.33 18.86
C ILE A 105 1.83 -3.30 19.53
N PRO A 106 2.23 -4.04 20.58
CA PRO A 106 1.33 -4.95 21.28
C PRO A 106 0.02 -4.26 21.71
N GLY A 107 -1.11 -4.84 21.31
CA GLY A 107 -2.45 -4.35 21.65
C GLY A 107 -3.02 -3.32 20.68
N VAL A 108 -2.32 -2.96 19.60
CA VAL A 108 -2.86 -2.12 18.51
C VAL A 108 -3.54 -2.98 17.46
N PHE A 109 -2.86 -4.03 17.01
CA PHE A 109 -3.41 -4.99 16.07
C PHE A 109 -3.72 -6.32 16.75
N GLU A 110 -4.80 -6.94 16.31
CA GLU A 110 -5.20 -8.28 16.73
C GLU A 110 -4.22 -9.32 16.18
N ASP A 111 -3.97 -10.36 16.97
CA ASP A 111 -3.23 -11.54 16.51
C ASP A 111 -4.14 -12.43 15.67
N LEU A 112 -3.87 -12.52 14.39
CA LEU A 112 -4.67 -13.30 13.45
C LEU A 112 -4.36 -14.80 13.45
N ALA A 113 -3.29 -15.26 14.10
CA ALA A 113 -2.90 -16.66 14.09
C ALA A 113 -4.01 -17.60 14.60
N PRO A 114 -4.76 -17.31 15.69
CA PRO A 114 -5.87 -18.15 16.13
C PRO A 114 -7.03 -18.23 15.12
N TYR A 115 -7.26 -17.16 14.37
CA TYR A 115 -8.32 -17.12 13.35
C TYR A 115 -7.90 -17.89 12.08
N ILE A 116 -6.62 -17.78 11.70
CA ILE A 116 -6.02 -18.54 10.60
C ILE A 116 -6.18 -20.05 10.88
N GLU A 117 -5.87 -20.49 12.09
CA GLU A 117 -6.01 -21.88 12.49
C GLU A 117 -7.48 -22.32 12.52
N ARG A 118 -8.37 -21.52 13.12
CA ARG A 118 -9.80 -21.81 13.22
C ARG A 118 -10.49 -21.98 11.88
N ASP A 119 -10.16 -21.08 10.93
CA ASP A 119 -10.82 -20.95 9.64
C ASP A 119 -10.05 -21.70 8.53
N GLU A 120 -8.98 -22.42 8.89
CA GLU A 120 -8.13 -23.20 7.98
C GLU A 120 -7.65 -22.37 6.78
N VAL A 121 -7.25 -21.09 7.05
CA VAL A 121 -6.79 -20.17 6.00
C VAL A 121 -5.48 -20.68 5.41
N LYS A 122 -5.44 -20.83 4.08
CA LYS A 122 -4.29 -21.35 3.34
C LYS A 122 -3.20 -20.30 3.17
N THR A 123 -2.39 -20.12 4.20
CA THR A 123 -1.29 -19.15 4.18
C THR A 123 -0.16 -19.55 3.23
N GLU A 124 -0.07 -20.82 2.84
CA GLU A 124 0.88 -21.35 1.86
C GLU A 124 0.63 -20.84 0.42
N GLU A 125 -0.51 -20.23 0.15
CA GLU A 125 -0.79 -19.56 -1.13
C GLU A 125 -0.04 -18.22 -1.24
N PHE A 126 0.44 -17.67 -0.14
CA PHE A 126 1.27 -16.47 -0.11
C PHE A 126 2.76 -16.84 -0.10
N ALA A 127 3.59 -15.99 -0.71
CA ALA A 127 5.04 -16.17 -0.61
C ALA A 127 5.50 -16.03 0.86
N GLN A 128 6.26 -17.00 1.37
CA GLN A 128 6.64 -17.07 2.78
C GLN A 128 7.35 -15.80 3.26
N ASN A 129 8.29 -15.28 2.49
CA ASN A 129 9.01 -14.05 2.83
C ASN A 129 8.11 -12.81 2.94
N VAL A 130 6.96 -12.83 2.30
CA VAL A 130 5.97 -11.75 2.39
C VAL A 130 5.12 -11.93 3.64
N MET A 131 4.70 -13.16 3.96
CA MET A 131 4.01 -13.46 5.22
C MET A 131 4.89 -13.17 6.44
N ASP A 132 6.19 -13.48 6.36
CA ASP A 132 7.15 -13.20 7.43
C ASP A 132 7.21 -11.70 7.79
N ALA A 133 7.01 -10.81 6.80
CA ALA A 133 6.97 -9.37 7.03
C ALA A 133 5.79 -8.90 7.90
N PHE A 134 4.73 -9.71 8.00
CA PHE A 134 3.55 -9.47 8.85
C PHE A 134 3.52 -10.37 10.09
N THR A 135 4.61 -11.08 10.36
CA THR A 135 4.73 -12.00 11.50
C THR A 135 5.82 -11.50 12.45
N MET A 136 5.51 -11.35 13.72
CA MET A 136 6.46 -10.96 14.77
C MET A 136 6.18 -11.73 16.05
N ASP A 137 7.21 -12.32 16.65
CA ASP A 137 7.12 -13.10 17.89
C ASP A 137 6.05 -14.23 17.83
N GLY A 138 5.87 -14.85 16.65
CA GLY A 138 4.91 -15.92 16.41
C GLY A 138 3.45 -15.44 16.22
N LYS A 139 3.20 -14.14 16.20
CA LYS A 139 1.90 -13.54 15.95
C LYS A 139 1.81 -13.01 14.52
N VAL A 140 0.66 -13.19 13.90
CA VAL A 140 0.36 -12.69 12.55
C VAL A 140 -0.51 -11.46 12.67
N PHE A 141 -0.03 -10.31 12.19
CA PHE A 141 -0.71 -9.02 12.32
C PHE A 141 -1.41 -8.56 11.04
N GLY A 142 -1.30 -9.31 9.95
CA GLY A 142 -1.95 -8.97 8.70
C GLY A 142 -1.68 -9.97 7.59
N PHE A 143 -2.37 -9.76 6.48
CA PHE A 143 -2.17 -10.49 5.23
C PHE A 143 -1.63 -9.56 4.16
N PRO A 144 -0.71 -10.04 3.30
CA PRO A 144 -0.26 -9.26 2.15
C PRO A 144 -1.41 -9.12 1.14
N ASN A 145 -1.67 -7.91 0.68
CA ASN A 145 -2.62 -7.65 -0.40
C ASN A 145 -1.93 -7.35 -1.74
N ASP A 146 -0.68 -6.94 -1.68
CA ASP A 146 0.17 -6.70 -2.85
C ASP A 146 1.65 -6.94 -2.52
N ILE A 147 2.47 -6.99 -3.56
CA ILE A 147 3.92 -7.06 -3.46
C ILE A 147 4.55 -6.07 -4.43
N SER A 148 5.44 -5.23 -3.93
CA SER A 148 6.21 -4.33 -4.76
C SER A 148 7.47 -5.00 -5.27
N LEU A 149 7.69 -4.92 -6.58
CA LEU A 149 8.91 -5.35 -7.24
C LEU A 149 9.68 -4.11 -7.72
N TYR A 150 10.99 -4.25 -7.83
CA TYR A 150 11.87 -3.21 -8.40
C TYR A 150 12.47 -3.68 -9.73
N PRO A 151 11.66 -3.83 -10.79
CA PRO A 151 12.18 -4.19 -12.10
C PRO A 151 12.93 -2.99 -12.71
N LEU A 152 13.95 -3.28 -13.51
CA LEU A 152 14.56 -2.29 -14.36
C LEU A 152 13.69 -2.05 -15.59
N CYS A 153 12.99 -0.92 -15.62
CA CYS A 153 12.28 -0.46 -16.80
C CYS A 153 13.20 0.40 -17.66
N TYR A 154 13.16 0.25 -18.97
CA TYR A 154 13.99 1.04 -19.87
C TYR A 154 13.23 1.50 -21.11
N ASN A 155 13.60 2.67 -21.61
CA ASN A 155 13.10 3.19 -22.87
C ASN A 155 13.88 2.59 -24.04
N LYS A 156 13.23 1.74 -24.82
CA LYS A 156 13.85 1.05 -25.96
C LYS A 156 14.40 2.02 -27.00
N ALA A 157 13.66 3.10 -27.30
CA ALA A 157 14.09 4.07 -28.32
C ALA A 157 15.41 4.74 -27.92
N LEU A 158 15.58 5.13 -26.64
CA LEU A 158 16.81 5.73 -26.16
C LEU A 158 17.99 4.76 -26.18
N LEU A 159 17.78 3.49 -25.91
CA LEU A 159 18.81 2.46 -26.03
C LEU A 159 19.22 2.25 -27.50
N ASP A 160 18.25 2.15 -28.41
CA ASP A 160 18.47 1.97 -29.83
C ASP A 160 19.26 3.16 -30.42
N GLU A 161 18.84 4.40 -30.12
CA GLU A 161 19.53 5.63 -30.54
C GLU A 161 20.98 5.72 -30.05
N SER A 162 21.22 5.16 -28.87
CA SER A 162 22.55 5.16 -28.23
C SER A 162 23.39 3.93 -28.59
N GLY A 163 22.86 3.01 -29.41
CA GLY A 163 23.55 1.77 -29.81
C GLY A 163 23.82 0.84 -28.60
N ILE A 164 22.96 0.86 -27.60
CA ILE A 164 23.08 0.05 -26.38
C ILE A 164 22.19 -1.17 -26.49
N ALA A 165 22.76 -2.36 -26.27
CA ALA A 165 21.98 -3.59 -26.26
C ALA A 165 21.00 -3.61 -25.08
N TYR A 166 19.84 -4.22 -25.27
CA TYR A 166 18.86 -4.38 -24.20
C TYR A 166 19.40 -5.30 -23.10
N PRO A 167 19.13 -5.00 -21.82
CA PRO A 167 19.42 -5.91 -20.72
C PRO A 167 18.75 -7.26 -20.96
N ALA A 168 19.52 -8.35 -20.81
CA ALA A 168 19.01 -9.70 -20.97
C ALA A 168 18.48 -10.24 -19.64
N SER A 169 17.36 -10.99 -19.69
CA SER A 169 16.74 -11.54 -18.48
C SER A 169 17.53 -12.69 -17.84
N ASP A 170 18.33 -13.38 -18.63
CA ASP A 170 19.19 -14.51 -18.25
C ASP A 170 20.62 -14.09 -17.90
N ASN A 171 20.98 -12.84 -18.12
CA ASN A 171 22.27 -12.27 -17.76
C ASN A 171 22.05 -10.88 -17.13
N PRO A 172 21.69 -10.81 -15.84
CA PRO A 172 21.43 -9.55 -15.18
C PRO A 172 22.69 -8.68 -15.15
N LEU A 173 22.51 -7.37 -15.34
CA LEU A 173 23.59 -6.40 -15.29
C LEU A 173 24.23 -6.35 -13.91
N THR A 174 25.54 -6.27 -13.87
CA THR A 174 26.27 -5.80 -12.69
C THR A 174 25.98 -4.30 -12.46
N PHE A 175 26.25 -3.81 -11.26
CA PHE A 175 26.10 -2.38 -11.00
C PHE A 175 26.99 -1.52 -11.92
N ASP A 176 28.23 -1.94 -12.18
CA ASP A 176 29.13 -1.17 -13.02
C ASP A 176 28.65 -1.13 -14.49
N GLU A 177 28.14 -2.24 -15.02
CA GLU A 177 27.53 -2.27 -16.37
C GLU A 177 26.30 -1.38 -16.45
N TYR A 178 25.42 -1.45 -15.44
CA TYR A 178 24.25 -0.60 -15.32
C TYR A 178 24.64 0.89 -15.23
N TYR A 179 25.63 1.24 -14.41
CA TYR A 179 26.13 2.60 -14.26
C TYR A 179 26.71 3.16 -15.56
N GLU A 180 27.55 2.38 -16.28
CA GLU A 180 28.10 2.79 -17.55
C GLU A 180 27.02 2.95 -18.64
N MET A 181 25.99 2.12 -18.62
CA MET A 181 24.81 2.28 -19.48
C MET A 181 24.09 3.59 -19.16
N ALA A 182 23.82 3.87 -17.91
CA ALA A 182 23.14 5.09 -17.47
C ALA A 182 23.96 6.34 -17.83
N LYS A 183 25.28 6.32 -17.68
CA LYS A 183 26.18 7.41 -18.12
C LYS A 183 26.08 7.69 -19.60
N LYS A 184 26.08 6.66 -20.44
CA LYS A 184 25.96 6.84 -21.92
C LYS A 184 24.63 7.46 -22.31
N LEU A 185 23.58 7.18 -21.54
CA LEU A 185 22.24 7.73 -21.77
C LEU A 185 22.09 9.16 -21.24
N THR A 186 22.95 9.60 -20.31
CA THR A 186 22.87 10.95 -19.75
C THR A 186 23.41 12.00 -20.75
N LYS A 187 22.62 13.03 -21.01
CA LYS A 187 22.99 14.18 -21.84
C LYS A 187 22.93 15.48 -21.03
N ILE A 188 23.98 16.25 -21.08
CA ILE A 188 24.10 17.53 -20.37
C ILE A 188 24.46 18.60 -21.37
N GLU A 189 23.71 19.69 -21.40
CA GLU A 189 24.00 20.88 -22.18
C GLU A 189 24.22 22.06 -21.24
N GLY A 190 25.46 22.56 -21.22
CA GLY A 190 25.87 23.53 -20.20
C GLY A 190 25.79 22.94 -18.81
N ASN A 191 24.87 23.46 -17.95
CA ASN A 191 24.63 22.97 -16.62
C ASN A 191 23.25 22.27 -16.49
N ALA A 192 22.55 22.01 -17.58
CA ALA A 192 21.23 21.41 -17.58
C ALA A 192 21.28 19.97 -18.10
N TYR A 193 20.60 19.06 -17.38
CA TYR A 193 20.33 17.72 -17.89
C TYR A 193 19.23 17.82 -18.95
N THR A 194 19.53 17.43 -20.19
CA THR A 194 18.56 17.30 -21.28
C THR A 194 18.04 15.88 -21.40
N GLN A 195 18.77 14.92 -20.84
CA GLN A 195 18.37 13.53 -20.70
C GLN A 195 19.07 12.93 -19.47
N VAL A 196 18.35 12.25 -18.62
CA VAL A 196 18.91 11.49 -17.50
C VAL A 196 19.00 10.02 -17.87
N GLY A 197 20.13 9.39 -17.55
CA GLY A 197 20.35 7.97 -17.83
C GLY A 197 19.67 7.04 -16.83
N PHE A 198 19.27 7.57 -15.69
CA PHE A 198 18.53 6.86 -14.65
C PHE A 198 17.58 7.82 -13.95
N ALA A 199 16.36 7.37 -13.77
CA ALA A 199 15.36 8.09 -13.01
C ALA A 199 14.84 7.17 -11.90
N ASP A 200 14.99 7.59 -10.66
CA ASP A 200 14.42 6.94 -9.49
C ASP A 200 14.04 8.01 -8.46
N GLU A 201 13.07 7.70 -7.63
CA GLU A 201 12.78 8.46 -6.44
C GLU A 201 13.80 8.19 -5.31
N ALA A 202 15.07 8.33 -5.58
CA ALA A 202 16.16 8.03 -4.63
C ALA A 202 16.14 8.90 -3.33
N ARG A 203 14.96 9.34 -2.90
CA ARG A 203 14.78 10.20 -1.74
C ARG A 203 14.88 9.50 -0.40
N THR A 204 14.65 8.19 -0.38
CA THR A 204 14.60 7.43 0.87
C THR A 204 15.61 6.31 0.84
N ALA A 205 16.18 6.01 2.01
CA ALA A 205 17.05 4.86 2.18
C ALA A 205 16.39 3.55 1.70
N PHE A 206 15.07 3.46 1.82
CA PHE A 206 14.28 2.34 1.33
C PHE A 206 14.43 2.12 -0.18
N ARG A 207 14.39 3.20 -0.99
CA ARG A 207 14.52 3.11 -2.45
C ARG A 207 15.91 2.67 -2.89
N LEU A 208 16.93 2.95 -2.09
CA LEU A 208 18.32 2.65 -2.38
C LEU A 208 18.79 1.32 -1.79
N GLN A 209 17.98 0.65 -0.97
CA GLN A 209 18.37 -0.57 -0.27
C GLN A 209 18.72 -1.73 -1.22
N TRP A 210 18.23 -1.75 -2.46
CA TRP A 210 18.54 -2.76 -3.46
C TRP A 210 20.03 -2.77 -3.86
N LEU A 211 20.76 -1.68 -3.64
CA LEU A 211 22.19 -1.58 -3.93
C LEU A 211 23.06 -2.41 -2.96
N PHE A 212 22.64 -2.59 -1.72
CA PHE A 212 23.42 -3.32 -0.73
C PHE A 212 23.55 -4.81 -1.06
N PRO A 213 22.50 -5.55 -1.39
CA PRO A 213 22.59 -6.96 -1.76
C PRO A 213 23.43 -7.22 -3.01
N MET A 214 23.56 -6.27 -3.93
CA MET A 214 24.44 -6.40 -5.10
C MET A 214 25.92 -6.60 -4.72
N TYR A 215 26.30 -6.18 -3.52
CA TYR A 215 27.65 -6.35 -2.97
C TYR A 215 27.72 -7.37 -1.82
N GLY A 216 26.64 -8.12 -1.60
CA GLY A 216 26.55 -9.06 -0.49
C GLY A 216 26.33 -8.42 0.88
N GLY A 217 25.95 -7.14 0.90
CA GLY A 217 25.65 -6.40 2.12
C GLY A 217 24.14 -6.31 2.41
N SER A 218 23.81 -5.68 3.53
CA SER A 218 22.45 -5.34 3.92
C SER A 218 22.46 -4.01 4.67
N MET A 219 21.33 -3.30 4.68
CA MET A 219 21.17 -2.13 5.54
C MET A 219 21.00 -2.51 7.01
N PHE A 220 20.44 -3.69 7.26
CA PHE A 220 20.05 -4.14 8.59
C PHE A 220 20.54 -5.57 8.82
N ASP A 221 20.68 -5.96 10.09
CA ASP A 221 21.08 -7.29 10.51
C ASP A 221 20.05 -8.38 10.17
N GLN A 222 18.78 -7.99 10.05
CA GLN A 222 17.68 -8.88 9.65
C GLN A 222 16.56 -8.10 8.96
N THR A 223 15.78 -8.80 8.16
CA THR A 223 14.71 -8.17 7.34
C THR A 223 13.52 -7.77 8.18
N VAL A 224 13.15 -8.59 9.16
CA VAL A 224 12.01 -8.36 10.06
C VAL A 224 12.55 -8.01 11.44
N ASN A 225 11.98 -6.97 12.06
CA ASN A 225 12.35 -6.48 13.39
C ASN A 225 13.88 -6.23 13.54
N PRO A 226 14.51 -5.41 12.68
CA PRO A 226 15.94 -5.18 12.71
C PRO A 226 16.39 -4.56 14.04
N THR A 227 17.53 -5.02 14.55
CA THR A 227 18.11 -4.53 15.80
C THR A 227 19.37 -3.69 15.58
N LYS A 228 19.98 -3.79 14.41
CA LYS A 228 21.22 -3.08 14.06
C LYS A 228 21.21 -2.59 12.62
N ILE A 229 21.83 -1.44 12.42
CA ILE A 229 22.20 -0.95 11.10
C ILE A 229 23.56 -1.56 10.73
N THR A 230 23.68 -2.19 9.54
CA THR A 230 24.85 -2.92 9.08
C THR A 230 25.56 -2.29 7.88
N ILE A 231 25.21 -1.05 7.54
CA ILE A 231 25.85 -0.32 6.44
C ILE A 231 27.34 -0.04 6.66
N ASP A 232 27.83 -0.09 7.90
CA ASP A 232 29.24 0.10 8.25
C ASP A 232 30.03 -1.22 8.21
N THR A 233 29.77 -2.04 7.20
CA THR A 233 30.58 -3.20 6.83
C THR A 233 31.28 -2.94 5.51
N PRO A 234 32.32 -3.69 5.11
CA PRO A 234 32.97 -3.52 3.81
C PRO A 234 31.99 -3.62 2.63
N GLU A 235 31.03 -4.53 2.70
CA GLU A 235 29.99 -4.75 1.71
C GLU A 235 28.96 -3.62 1.73
N GLY A 236 28.52 -3.20 2.92
CA GLY A 236 27.59 -2.08 3.09
C GLY A 236 28.18 -0.75 2.58
N ARG A 237 29.46 -0.50 2.84
CA ARG A 237 30.17 0.68 2.33
C ARG A 237 30.18 0.74 0.80
N LYS A 238 30.35 -0.41 0.12
CA LYS A 238 30.24 -0.47 -1.36
C LYS A 238 28.86 -0.07 -1.85
N GLY A 239 27.80 -0.46 -1.13
CA GLY A 239 26.44 -0.03 -1.42
C GLY A 239 26.30 1.50 -1.31
N VAL A 240 26.87 2.11 -0.27
CA VAL A 240 26.88 3.58 -0.10
C VAL A 240 27.68 4.27 -1.21
N GLU A 241 28.84 3.72 -1.59
CA GLU A 241 29.66 4.24 -2.69
C GLU A 241 28.90 4.16 -4.03
N ALA A 242 28.13 3.09 -4.26
CA ALA A 242 27.28 2.95 -5.42
C ALA A 242 26.19 4.04 -5.47
N ILE A 243 25.58 4.35 -4.33
CA ILE A 243 24.62 5.45 -4.21
C ILE A 243 25.29 6.78 -4.59
N ALA A 244 26.49 7.04 -4.09
CA ALA A 244 27.23 8.26 -4.41
C ALA A 244 27.57 8.36 -5.90
N LYS A 245 27.96 7.25 -6.52
CA LYS A 245 28.19 7.19 -7.98
C LYS A 245 26.93 7.51 -8.78
N MET A 246 25.76 7.07 -8.35
CA MET A 246 24.50 7.32 -9.05
C MET A 246 24.19 8.82 -9.17
N ALA A 247 24.64 9.64 -8.22
CA ALA A 247 24.42 11.08 -8.24
C ALA A 247 24.96 11.77 -9.52
N ASP A 248 25.95 11.18 -10.18
CA ASP A 248 26.53 11.74 -11.43
C ASP A 248 25.62 11.51 -12.66
N VAL A 249 24.67 10.59 -12.59
CA VAL A 249 23.80 10.20 -13.72
C VAL A 249 22.32 10.38 -13.43
N VAL A 250 21.99 10.79 -12.23
CA VAL A 250 20.61 11.07 -11.81
C VAL A 250 20.35 12.56 -11.89
N ALA A 251 19.16 12.97 -12.27
CA ALA A 251 18.76 14.37 -12.25
C ALA A 251 19.01 14.99 -10.86
N PRO A 252 19.34 16.30 -10.79
CA PRO A 252 19.57 16.98 -9.52
C PRO A 252 18.44 16.72 -8.53
N VAL A 253 18.76 16.61 -7.23
CA VAL A 253 17.82 16.33 -6.15
C VAL A 253 16.58 17.25 -6.16
N ALA A 254 16.72 18.49 -6.65
CA ALA A 254 15.62 19.43 -6.80
C ALA A 254 14.55 18.97 -7.83
N GLU A 255 14.94 18.12 -8.77
CA GLU A 255 14.05 17.53 -9.77
C GLU A 255 13.46 16.18 -9.30
N TRP A 256 14.07 15.57 -8.27
CA TRP A 256 13.57 14.33 -7.67
C TRP A 256 12.24 14.61 -6.98
N GLY A 257 11.18 14.03 -7.47
CA GLY A 257 9.88 14.08 -6.84
C GLY A 257 8.92 15.13 -7.35
N LYS A 258 9.24 15.72 -8.48
CA LYS A 258 8.19 16.40 -9.23
C LYS A 258 7.27 15.40 -9.94
N SER A 259 7.63 14.12 -9.93
CA SER A 259 6.88 13.17 -10.72
C SER A 259 7.02 11.71 -10.29
N TRP A 260 6.38 11.32 -9.21
CA TRP A 260 5.90 9.94 -9.19
C TRP A 260 4.99 9.69 -10.41
N ASP A 261 4.14 10.67 -10.74
CA ASP A 261 3.19 10.61 -11.87
C ASP A 261 3.79 11.01 -13.23
N GLY A 262 4.95 11.63 -13.31
CA GLY A 262 5.51 12.18 -14.54
C GLY A 262 6.82 11.56 -15.02
N GLY A 263 7.53 10.80 -14.20
CA GLY A 263 8.85 10.25 -14.54
C GLY A 263 8.85 9.20 -15.66
N LEU A 264 7.71 8.62 -15.96
CA LEU A 264 7.53 7.68 -17.07
C LEU A 264 6.84 8.30 -18.30
N GLN A 265 6.43 9.56 -18.24
CA GLN A 265 5.67 10.23 -19.31
C GLN A 265 6.53 11.13 -20.22
N ASN A 266 7.82 11.32 -19.93
CA ASN A 266 8.73 12.13 -20.75
C ASN A 266 9.87 11.31 -21.34
#